data_6259d554cb726c7b356f25f82c277b14
#
_entry.id   6259d554cb726c7b356f25f82c277b14
#
_cell.length_a   1.000
_cell.length_b   1.000
_cell.length_c   1.000
_cell.angle_alpha   90.00
_cell.angle_beta   90.00
_cell.angle_gamma   90.00
#
_symmetry.space_group_name_H-M   'P 1'
#
loop_
_entity.id
_entity.type
_entity.pdbx_description
1 polymer ?
#
loop_
_entity_poly.entity_id
_entity_poly.type
_entity_poly.pdbx_seq_one_letter_code
_entity_poly.pdbx_strand_id
1 'polypeptide(L)'
;MLLVMVMALPLAGDDGKKSTPPEKNKLTPKQVADLFTNDIGVWRCVGESHLIGVDPKTGLPRKPVKEDMLMTIRWKVEGKSTESLFTVKINNKDVSFVGLKEYDAKQGEFIWRLKGEGLPKGYTREIYDLKTRTFHAKTDYPNGAKEYGTFQIINKNKRLFETQVRKDGKVTFWRKATFKRVTQDHPNDGN
;
A
#
# COMPACT_ATOMS: atom_id res chain seq x y z
N MET A 1 0.81 -18.07 10.72
CA MET A 1 -0.20 -17.40 11.56
C MET A 1 0.44 -16.11 12.08
N LEU A 2 0.26 -15.01 11.36
CA LEU A 2 0.79 -13.70 11.78
C LEU A 2 -0.33 -12.99 12.56
N LEU A 3 -0.44 -13.34 13.84
CA LEU A 3 -1.33 -12.67 14.78
C LEU A 3 -0.66 -11.36 15.19
N VAL A 4 -1.14 -10.25 14.67
CA VAL A 4 -0.73 -8.91 15.14
C VAL A 4 -1.39 -8.67 16.49
N MET A 5 -0.73 -9.13 17.55
CA MET A 5 -1.11 -8.80 18.93
C MET A 5 -0.35 -7.53 19.34
N VAL A 6 -1.05 -6.41 19.32
CA VAL A 6 -0.51 -5.10 19.73
C VAL A 6 -0.58 -4.98 21.23
N MET A 7 0.54 -5.08 21.92
CA MET A 7 0.69 -4.59 23.29
C MET A 7 1.50 -3.29 23.27
N ALA A 8 0.95 -2.26 23.88
CA ALA A 8 1.51 -0.91 23.92
C ALA A 8 2.43 -0.73 25.12
N LEU A 9 3.56 -0.08 24.89
CA LEU A 9 4.33 0.65 25.91
C LEU A 9 4.74 2.03 25.34
N PRO A 10 4.88 3.06 26.15
CA PRO A 10 4.96 4.44 25.73
C PRO A 10 6.38 4.85 25.35
N LEU A 11 6.53 5.52 24.23
CA LEU A 11 7.71 6.31 23.89
C LEU A 11 7.29 7.66 23.32
N ALA A 12 8.01 8.68 23.73
CA ALA A 12 7.75 10.10 23.51
C ALA A 12 7.89 10.55 22.05
N GLY A 13 6.99 11.45 21.68
CA GLY A 13 7.15 12.63 20.85
C GLY A 13 7.82 12.52 19.49
N ASP A 14 6.99 12.56 18.45
CA ASP A 14 7.30 13.33 17.25
C ASP A 14 5.99 13.97 16.77
N ASP A 15 5.94 15.29 16.83
CA ASP A 15 4.80 16.10 16.38
C ASP A 15 4.74 16.11 14.84
N GLY A 16 4.37 14.98 14.29
CA GLY A 16 4.13 14.83 12.86
C GLY A 16 3.01 15.76 12.42
N LYS A 17 3.35 16.80 11.66
CA LYS A 17 2.42 17.71 10.98
C LYS A 17 1.22 16.91 10.46
N LYS A 18 0.03 17.18 11.03
CA LYS A 18 -1.23 16.71 10.48
C LYS A 18 -1.37 17.29 9.08
N SER A 19 -1.02 16.52 8.06
CA SER A 19 -1.38 16.89 6.69
C SER A 19 -2.90 16.83 6.61
N THR A 20 -3.52 17.99 6.38
CA THR A 20 -4.95 18.05 6.05
C THR A 20 -5.19 17.16 4.84
N PRO A 21 -6.16 16.24 4.88
CA PRO A 21 -6.49 15.45 3.72
C PRO A 21 -6.78 16.38 2.52
N PRO A 22 -6.32 16.06 1.31
CA PRO A 22 -6.60 16.87 0.16
C PRO A 22 -8.11 16.96 -0.07
N GLU A 23 -8.55 18.09 -0.65
CA GLU A 23 -9.92 18.27 -1.04
C GLU A 23 -10.34 17.19 -2.04
N LYS A 24 -11.53 16.60 -1.84
CA LYS A 24 -12.04 15.54 -2.69
C LYS A 24 -12.40 16.10 -4.07
N ASN A 25 -11.49 15.98 -5.01
CA ASN A 25 -11.72 16.32 -6.41
C ASN A 25 -12.30 15.10 -7.14
N LYS A 26 -13.54 15.20 -7.64
CA LYS A 26 -14.11 14.16 -8.50
C LYS A 26 -13.33 14.10 -9.81
N LEU A 27 -12.74 12.95 -10.07
CA LEU A 27 -12.03 12.70 -11.32
C LEU A 27 -13.02 12.42 -12.45
N THR A 28 -12.68 12.86 -13.67
CA THR A 28 -13.42 12.47 -14.88
C THR A 28 -13.19 10.99 -15.19
N PRO A 29 -14.11 10.32 -15.91
CA PRO A 29 -13.91 8.93 -16.32
C PRO A 29 -12.60 8.70 -17.06
N LYS A 30 -12.16 9.67 -17.90
CA LYS A 30 -10.87 9.60 -18.59
C LYS A 30 -9.69 9.61 -17.61
N GLN A 31 -9.70 10.53 -16.64
CA GLN A 31 -8.63 10.58 -15.63
C GLN A 31 -8.53 9.28 -14.81
N VAL A 32 -9.67 8.69 -14.46
CA VAL A 32 -9.71 7.39 -13.76
C VAL A 32 -9.12 6.29 -14.63
N ALA A 33 -9.53 6.20 -15.91
CA ALA A 33 -8.99 5.21 -16.84
C ALA A 33 -7.48 5.39 -17.07
N ASP A 34 -7.00 6.63 -17.21
CA ASP A 34 -5.58 6.94 -17.37
C ASP A 34 -4.76 6.51 -16.12
N LEU A 35 -5.29 6.72 -14.91
CA LEU A 35 -4.65 6.28 -13.67
C LEU A 35 -4.55 4.76 -13.61
N PHE A 36 -5.63 4.05 -13.89
CA PHE A 36 -5.59 2.58 -13.94
C PHE A 36 -4.65 2.05 -15.02
N THR A 37 -4.68 2.64 -16.24
CA THR A 37 -3.76 2.27 -17.33
C THR A 37 -2.29 2.40 -16.91
N ASN A 38 -1.97 3.48 -16.19
CA ASN A 38 -0.62 3.69 -15.65
C ASN A 38 -0.26 2.68 -14.55
N ASP A 39 -1.23 2.01 -13.94
CA ASP A 39 -0.98 0.98 -12.92
C ASP A 39 -0.68 -0.39 -13.52
N ILE A 40 -1.26 -0.71 -14.68
CA ILE A 40 -1.14 -2.02 -15.33
C ILE A 40 0.33 -2.40 -15.57
N GLY A 41 0.68 -3.63 -15.25
CA GLY A 41 2.02 -4.20 -15.49
C GLY A 41 2.62 -4.89 -14.28
N VAL A 42 3.90 -5.23 -14.36
CA VAL A 42 4.65 -5.87 -13.29
C VAL A 42 5.50 -4.84 -12.58
N TRP A 43 5.47 -4.88 -11.26
CA TRP A 43 6.15 -3.95 -10.39
C TRP A 43 6.97 -4.70 -9.35
N ARG A 44 8.22 -4.30 -9.16
CA ARG A 44 9.03 -4.73 -8.02
C ARG A 44 8.96 -3.67 -6.94
N CYS A 45 8.56 -4.08 -5.75
CA CYS A 45 8.49 -3.25 -4.57
C CYS A 45 9.67 -3.58 -3.66
N VAL A 46 10.54 -2.61 -3.44
CA VAL A 46 11.68 -2.73 -2.52
C VAL A 46 11.54 -1.67 -1.45
N GLY A 47 11.66 -2.09 -0.19
CA GLY A 47 11.47 -1.18 0.92
C GLY A 47 11.83 -1.78 2.26
N GLU A 48 11.29 -1.16 3.28
CA GLU A 48 11.38 -1.66 4.65
C GLU A 48 10.08 -1.37 5.42
N SER A 49 9.80 -2.23 6.38
CA SER A 49 8.70 -2.06 7.32
C SER A 49 9.18 -2.31 8.75
N HIS A 50 8.52 -1.68 9.68
CA HIS A 50 8.84 -1.79 11.11
C HIS A 50 7.56 -1.91 11.95
N LEU A 51 7.37 -3.07 12.56
CA LEU A 51 6.40 -3.25 13.62
C LEU A 51 7.04 -2.79 14.94
N ILE A 52 6.61 -1.62 15.42
CA ILE A 52 7.17 -0.98 16.61
C ILE A 52 6.79 -1.79 17.86
N GLY A 53 7.76 -2.06 18.72
CA GLY A 53 7.55 -2.79 19.97
C GLY A 53 8.69 -3.77 20.28
N VAL A 54 8.45 -4.64 21.23
CA VAL A 54 9.40 -5.66 21.70
C VAL A 54 9.00 -6.99 21.10
N ASP A 55 9.98 -7.78 20.69
CA ASP A 55 9.78 -9.17 20.27
C ASP A 55 9.42 -10.01 21.50
N PRO A 56 8.25 -10.66 21.53
CA PRO A 56 7.81 -11.42 22.71
C PRO A 56 8.68 -12.66 23.00
N LYS A 57 9.47 -13.12 22.04
CA LYS A 57 10.35 -14.30 22.22
C LYS A 57 11.71 -13.91 22.82
N THR A 58 12.22 -12.76 22.45
CA THR A 58 13.58 -12.33 22.82
C THR A 58 13.60 -11.22 23.86
N GLY A 59 12.49 -10.52 24.07
CA GLY A 59 12.42 -9.34 24.93
C GLY A 59 13.15 -8.10 24.38
N LEU A 60 13.68 -8.17 23.15
CA LEU A 60 14.45 -7.08 22.52
C LEU A 60 13.56 -6.21 21.62
N PRO A 61 13.91 -4.93 21.40
CA PRO A 61 13.23 -4.08 20.42
C PRO A 61 13.29 -4.72 19.02
N ARG A 62 12.16 -4.73 18.33
CA ARG A 62 12.08 -5.22 16.96
C ARG A 62 12.88 -4.32 16.04
N LYS A 63 13.53 -4.91 15.05
CA LYS A 63 14.26 -4.19 14.00
C LYS A 63 13.39 -4.04 12.75
N PRO A 64 13.63 -3.01 11.92
CA PRO A 64 13.03 -2.93 10.60
C PRO A 64 13.36 -4.16 9.75
N VAL A 65 12.40 -4.59 8.94
CA VAL A 65 12.52 -5.73 8.02
C VAL A 65 12.58 -5.20 6.60
N LYS A 66 13.58 -5.63 5.84
CA LYS A 66 13.67 -5.35 4.40
C LYS A 66 12.62 -6.17 3.65
N GLU A 67 12.00 -5.54 2.69
CA GLU A 67 10.97 -6.14 1.84
C GLU A 67 11.42 -6.11 0.39
N ASP A 68 11.18 -7.22 -0.32
CA ASP A 68 11.31 -7.32 -1.76
C ASP A 68 10.16 -8.18 -2.27
N MET A 69 9.29 -7.59 -3.06
CA MET A 69 8.02 -8.20 -3.45
C MET A 69 7.74 -7.89 -4.92
N LEU A 70 7.14 -8.84 -5.62
CA LEU A 70 6.58 -8.64 -6.94
C LEU A 70 5.07 -8.40 -6.84
N MET A 71 4.58 -7.47 -7.65
CA MET A 71 3.17 -7.18 -7.80
C MET A 71 2.83 -7.11 -9.29
N THR A 72 1.88 -7.93 -9.72
CA THR A 72 1.33 -7.87 -11.07
C THR A 72 -0.04 -7.21 -11.01
N ILE A 73 -0.23 -6.12 -11.77
CA ILE A 73 -1.51 -5.43 -11.88
C ILE A 73 -2.06 -5.65 -13.28
N ARG A 74 -3.33 -6.05 -13.35
CA ARG A 74 -4.07 -6.27 -14.60
C ARG A 74 -5.47 -5.67 -14.50
N TRP A 75 -6.10 -5.48 -15.65
CA TRP A 75 -7.52 -5.13 -15.67
C TRP A 75 -8.38 -6.24 -15.05
N LYS A 76 -9.29 -5.85 -14.16
CA LYS A 76 -10.43 -6.68 -13.76
C LYS A 76 -11.61 -6.37 -14.67
N VAL A 77 -11.89 -5.07 -14.86
CA VAL A 77 -12.81 -4.54 -15.86
C VAL A 77 -12.12 -3.33 -16.48
N GLU A 78 -11.88 -3.36 -17.79
CA GLU A 78 -11.15 -2.32 -18.50
C GLU A 78 -11.72 -0.92 -18.24
N GLY A 79 -10.84 0.03 -17.95
CA GLY A 79 -11.17 1.41 -17.62
C GLY A 79 -11.90 1.64 -16.29
N LYS A 80 -12.26 0.59 -15.54
CA LYS A 80 -13.11 0.70 -14.34
C LYS A 80 -12.48 0.13 -13.07
N SER A 81 -11.76 -0.98 -13.18
CA SER A 81 -11.16 -1.64 -12.01
C SER A 81 -9.95 -2.47 -12.35
N THR A 82 -9.05 -2.61 -11.38
CA THR A 82 -7.85 -3.43 -11.51
C THR A 82 -7.78 -4.51 -10.44
N GLU A 83 -7.07 -5.58 -10.78
CA GLU A 83 -6.70 -6.65 -9.86
C GLU A 83 -5.18 -6.68 -9.73
N SER A 84 -4.68 -6.72 -8.51
CA SER A 84 -3.26 -6.80 -8.19
C SER A 84 -2.97 -8.13 -7.53
N LEU A 85 -2.04 -8.91 -8.10
CA LEU A 85 -1.51 -10.11 -7.47
C LEU A 85 -0.17 -9.78 -6.84
N PHE A 86 -0.07 -10.00 -5.54
CA PHE A 86 1.15 -9.82 -4.76
C PHE A 86 1.75 -11.17 -4.44
N THR A 87 3.06 -11.29 -4.64
CA THR A 87 3.83 -12.47 -4.21
C THR A 87 4.98 -12.01 -3.34
N VAL A 88 5.03 -12.51 -2.13
CA VAL A 88 6.05 -12.18 -1.13
C VAL A 88 6.57 -13.47 -0.49
N LYS A 89 7.89 -13.52 -0.23
CA LYS A 89 8.48 -14.62 0.53
C LYS A 89 8.37 -14.37 2.03
N ILE A 90 7.70 -15.28 2.73
CA ILE A 90 7.62 -15.30 4.18
C ILE A 90 8.16 -16.66 4.67
N ASN A 91 9.24 -16.65 5.44
CA ASN A 91 9.89 -17.88 5.93
C ASN A 91 10.19 -18.89 4.81
N ASN A 92 10.77 -18.42 3.69
CA ASN A 92 11.08 -19.17 2.49
C ASN A 92 9.88 -19.80 1.75
N LYS A 93 8.65 -19.42 2.11
CA LYS A 93 7.42 -19.81 1.41
C LYS A 93 6.87 -18.62 0.64
N ASP A 94 6.48 -18.85 -0.60
CA ASP A 94 5.76 -17.85 -1.38
C ASP A 94 4.32 -17.74 -0.88
N VAL A 95 3.94 -16.55 -0.46
CA VAL A 95 2.58 -16.20 -0.05
C VAL A 95 2.02 -15.22 -1.05
N SER A 96 0.85 -15.53 -1.59
CA SER A 96 0.17 -14.68 -2.55
C SER A 96 -1.14 -14.15 -1.99
N PHE A 97 -1.45 -12.91 -2.31
CA PHE A 97 -2.74 -12.29 -2.01
C PHE A 97 -3.17 -11.37 -3.14
N VAL A 98 -4.47 -11.12 -3.21
CA VAL A 98 -5.08 -10.36 -4.30
C VAL A 98 -5.62 -9.04 -3.77
N GLY A 99 -5.33 -7.95 -4.47
CA GLY A 99 -5.94 -6.64 -4.27
C GLY A 99 -6.91 -6.31 -5.40
N LEU A 100 -8.07 -5.78 -5.06
CA LEU A 100 -9.04 -5.24 -6.00
C LEU A 100 -9.15 -3.74 -5.78
N LYS A 101 -8.98 -2.95 -6.86
CA LYS A 101 -9.12 -1.49 -6.83
C LYS A 101 -10.18 -1.04 -7.81
N GLU A 102 -11.11 -0.22 -7.34
CA GLU A 102 -12.19 0.37 -8.13
C GLU A 102 -12.39 1.85 -7.75
N TYR A 103 -12.99 2.64 -8.63
CA TYR A 103 -13.30 4.04 -8.36
C TYR A 103 -14.79 4.22 -8.05
N ASP A 104 -15.09 4.77 -6.87
CA ASP A 104 -16.44 5.20 -6.50
C ASP A 104 -16.66 6.65 -6.94
N ALA A 105 -17.32 6.83 -8.08
CA ALA A 105 -17.60 8.16 -8.64
C ALA A 105 -18.56 8.99 -7.77
N LYS A 106 -19.38 8.36 -6.92
CA LYS A 106 -20.28 9.09 -6.01
C LYS A 106 -19.47 9.76 -4.90
N GLN A 107 -18.52 9.04 -4.34
CA GLN A 107 -17.68 9.53 -3.26
C GLN A 107 -16.40 10.25 -3.74
N GLY A 108 -16.00 10.10 -5.01
CA GLY A 108 -14.76 10.62 -5.54
C GLY A 108 -13.51 9.94 -4.96
N GLU A 109 -13.62 8.65 -4.63
CA GLU A 109 -12.59 7.87 -3.94
C GLU A 109 -12.27 6.58 -4.69
N PHE A 110 -11.03 6.11 -4.62
CA PHE A 110 -10.69 4.74 -4.96
C PHE A 110 -10.91 3.85 -3.74
N ILE A 111 -11.49 2.69 -3.97
CA ILE A 111 -11.70 1.67 -2.95
C ILE A 111 -10.79 0.49 -3.26
N TRP A 112 -9.90 0.18 -2.33
CA TRP A 112 -8.99 -0.94 -2.46
C TRP A 112 -9.28 -2.00 -1.40
N ARG A 113 -9.45 -3.25 -1.83
CA ARG A 113 -9.76 -4.40 -0.99
C ARG A 113 -8.72 -5.48 -1.17
N LEU A 114 -8.09 -5.91 -0.07
CA LEU A 114 -7.22 -7.07 -0.06
C LEU A 114 -8.01 -8.33 0.25
N LYS A 115 -7.70 -9.41 -0.48
CA LYS A 115 -8.24 -10.75 -0.25
C LYS A 115 -7.07 -11.73 -0.10
N GLY A 116 -7.06 -12.50 0.97
CA GLY A 116 -6.06 -13.50 1.27
C GLY A 116 -6.24 -14.06 2.66
N GLU A 117 -5.65 -15.22 2.91
CA GLU A 117 -5.69 -15.84 4.23
C GLU A 117 -4.88 -15.00 5.24
N GLY A 118 -5.45 -14.78 6.41
CA GLY A 118 -4.80 -14.03 7.49
C GLY A 118 -4.76 -12.51 7.31
N LEU A 119 -5.31 -11.97 6.23
CA LEU A 119 -5.41 -10.52 6.03
C LEU A 119 -6.58 -9.92 6.82
N PRO A 120 -6.43 -8.69 7.35
CA PRO A 120 -7.52 -8.01 8.04
C PRO A 120 -8.68 -7.76 7.08
N LYS A 121 -9.91 -8.01 7.55
CA LYS A 121 -11.11 -7.64 6.82
C LYS A 121 -11.24 -6.12 6.82
N GLY A 122 -11.41 -5.54 5.66
CA GLY A 122 -11.55 -4.10 5.51
C GLY A 122 -11.28 -3.64 4.08
N TYR A 123 -11.34 -2.35 3.91
CA TYR A 123 -10.97 -1.71 2.66
C TYR A 123 -10.24 -0.39 2.95
N THR A 124 -9.36 -0.04 2.04
CA THR A 124 -8.65 1.23 2.05
C THR A 124 -9.39 2.20 1.15
N ARG A 125 -9.65 3.41 1.62
CA ARG A 125 -10.13 4.53 0.82
C ARG A 125 -8.95 5.37 0.40
N GLU A 126 -8.90 5.73 -0.88
CA GLU A 126 -7.83 6.55 -1.42
C GLU A 126 -8.41 7.74 -2.17
N ILE A 127 -7.90 8.93 -1.87
CA ILE A 127 -8.20 10.17 -2.59
C ILE A 127 -6.98 10.51 -3.42
N TYR A 128 -7.16 10.79 -4.72
CA TYR A 128 -6.07 11.18 -5.59
C TYR A 128 -5.96 12.70 -5.67
N ASP A 129 -4.80 13.22 -5.29
CA ASP A 129 -4.44 14.61 -5.49
C ASP A 129 -3.77 14.77 -6.87
N LEU A 130 -4.46 15.42 -7.81
CA LEU A 130 -3.98 15.69 -9.16
C LEU A 130 -2.72 16.58 -9.17
N LYS A 131 -2.62 17.51 -8.22
CA LYS A 131 -1.53 18.50 -8.16
C LYS A 131 -0.20 17.85 -7.75
N THR A 132 -0.24 16.99 -6.74
CA THR A 132 0.94 16.29 -6.22
C THR A 132 1.13 14.91 -6.83
N ARG A 133 0.15 14.42 -7.61
CA ARG A 133 0.11 13.08 -8.21
C ARG A 133 0.19 11.98 -7.13
N THR A 134 -0.52 12.18 -6.03
CA THR A 134 -0.43 11.34 -4.84
C THR A 134 -1.80 10.78 -4.46
N PHE A 135 -1.89 9.48 -4.24
CA PHE A 135 -3.01 8.88 -3.53
C PHE A 135 -2.79 9.03 -2.03
N HIS A 136 -3.78 9.56 -1.34
CA HIS A 136 -3.83 9.60 0.13
C HIS A 136 -4.76 8.51 0.61
N ALA A 137 -4.20 7.52 1.28
CA ALA A 137 -4.90 6.32 1.71
C ALA A 137 -5.29 6.40 3.18
N LYS A 138 -6.46 5.84 3.50
CA LYS A 138 -6.93 5.65 4.86
C LYS A 138 -7.63 4.30 4.99
N THR A 139 -7.26 3.56 6.04
CA THR A 139 -7.93 2.32 6.46
C THR A 139 -8.32 2.42 7.92
N ASP A 140 -9.56 2.11 8.24
CA ASP A 140 -10.03 1.96 9.61
C ASP A 140 -10.13 0.45 9.92
N TYR A 141 -9.39 -0.03 10.92
CA TYR A 141 -9.38 -1.44 11.32
C TYR A 141 -10.40 -1.72 12.43
N PRO A 142 -10.99 -2.93 12.49
CA PRO A 142 -11.98 -3.29 13.51
C PRO A 142 -11.49 -3.16 14.95
N ASN A 143 -10.19 -3.27 15.18
CA ASN A 143 -9.56 -3.13 16.50
C ASN A 143 -9.28 -1.68 16.93
N GLY A 144 -9.84 -0.70 16.20
CA GLY A 144 -9.66 0.73 16.45
C GLY A 144 -8.37 1.35 15.91
N ALA A 145 -7.46 0.54 15.37
CA ALA A 145 -6.27 1.07 14.69
C ALA A 145 -6.67 1.77 13.38
N LYS A 146 -5.86 2.75 12.98
CA LYS A 146 -6.04 3.50 11.72
C LYS A 146 -4.74 3.51 10.94
N GLU A 147 -4.83 3.23 9.65
CA GLU A 147 -3.70 3.35 8.73
C GLU A 147 -3.86 4.60 7.88
N TYR A 148 -2.77 5.31 7.70
CA TYR A 148 -2.66 6.46 6.81
C TYR A 148 -1.45 6.24 5.92
N GLY A 149 -1.65 6.39 4.62
CA GLY A 149 -0.60 6.17 3.65
C GLY A 149 -0.61 7.17 2.52
N THR A 150 0.50 7.24 1.82
CA THR A 150 0.64 7.96 0.55
C THR A 150 1.25 7.04 -0.49
N PHE A 151 0.76 7.18 -1.72
CA PHE A 151 1.30 6.48 -2.88
C PHE A 151 1.50 7.50 -3.99
N GLN A 152 2.73 7.98 -4.14
CA GLN A 152 3.07 9.05 -5.06
C GLN A 152 3.57 8.52 -6.39
N ILE A 153 2.99 8.99 -7.50
CA ILE A 153 3.41 8.67 -8.85
C ILE A 153 4.53 9.62 -9.27
N ILE A 154 5.78 9.17 -9.23
CA ILE A 154 6.94 9.97 -9.67
C ILE A 154 6.98 10.07 -11.18
N ASN A 155 6.86 8.92 -11.86
CA ASN A 155 6.78 8.82 -13.33
C ASN A 155 6.12 7.47 -13.72
N LYS A 156 6.07 7.17 -15.01
CA LYS A 156 5.44 5.94 -15.53
C LYS A 156 6.06 4.63 -14.99
N ASN A 157 7.30 4.69 -14.49
CA ASN A 157 8.07 3.51 -14.06
C ASN A 157 8.46 3.54 -12.59
N LYS A 158 8.12 4.60 -11.82
CA LYS A 158 8.52 4.72 -10.42
C LYS A 158 7.43 5.34 -9.57
N ARG A 159 7.22 4.76 -8.39
CA ARG A 159 6.31 5.24 -7.36
C ARG A 159 6.93 5.12 -6.00
N LEU A 160 6.53 6.00 -5.08
CA LEU A 160 6.90 5.95 -3.68
C LEU A 160 5.67 5.63 -2.85
N PHE A 161 5.87 4.79 -1.86
CA PHE A 161 4.83 4.39 -0.92
C PHE A 161 5.32 4.60 0.51
N GLU A 162 4.50 5.26 1.31
CA GLU A 162 4.71 5.37 2.74
C GLU A 162 3.40 5.13 3.47
N THR A 163 3.44 4.39 4.56
CA THR A 163 2.27 4.20 5.42
C THR A 163 2.64 4.10 6.89
N GLN A 164 1.70 4.48 7.73
CA GLN A 164 1.77 4.37 9.19
C GLN A 164 0.45 3.84 9.73
N VAL A 165 0.53 2.86 10.62
CA VAL A 165 -0.61 2.42 11.43
C VAL A 165 -0.50 3.06 12.81
N ARG A 166 -1.60 3.66 13.27
CA ARG A 166 -1.70 4.27 14.60
C ARG A 166 -2.79 3.60 15.40
N LYS A 167 -2.52 3.39 16.68
CA LYS A 167 -3.50 2.96 17.67
C LYS A 167 -3.33 3.81 18.92
N ASP A 168 -4.42 4.34 19.45
CA ASP A 168 -4.43 5.21 20.63
C ASP A 168 -3.43 6.39 20.52
N GLY A 169 -3.39 7.00 19.32
CA GLY A 169 -2.52 8.13 18.99
C GLY A 169 -1.05 7.78 18.71
N LYS A 170 -0.62 6.53 18.98
CA LYS A 170 0.77 6.09 18.83
C LYS A 170 0.98 5.34 17.52
N VAL A 171 2.13 5.57 16.85
CA VAL A 171 2.54 4.77 15.69
C VAL A 171 2.92 3.38 16.18
N THR A 172 2.29 2.36 15.62
CA THR A 172 2.55 0.95 15.92
C THR A 172 3.22 0.20 14.78
N PHE A 173 3.12 0.73 13.57
CA PHE A 173 3.74 0.20 12.38
C PHE A 173 4.02 1.32 11.39
N TRP A 174 5.11 1.20 10.64
CA TRP A 174 5.36 2.02 9.45
C TRP A 174 5.97 1.17 8.33
N ARG A 175 5.80 1.63 7.11
CA ARG A 175 6.38 1.02 5.91
C ARG A 175 6.75 2.11 4.91
N LYS A 176 7.92 1.96 4.28
CA LYS A 176 8.39 2.81 3.18
C LYS A 176 8.89 1.90 2.07
N ALA A 177 8.44 2.17 0.85
CA ALA A 177 8.82 1.35 -0.29
C ALA A 177 8.90 2.16 -1.58
N THR A 178 9.73 1.69 -2.49
CA THR A 178 9.80 2.16 -3.87
C THR A 178 9.29 1.05 -4.78
N PHE A 179 8.31 1.39 -5.61
CA PHE A 179 7.85 0.53 -6.69
C PHE A 179 8.55 0.94 -7.98
N LYS A 180 9.17 -0.01 -8.64
CA LYS A 180 9.75 0.16 -9.98
C LYS A 180 9.06 -0.80 -10.93
N ARG A 181 8.67 -0.31 -12.12
CA ARG A 181 8.11 -1.16 -13.16
C ARG A 181 9.19 -2.11 -13.64
N VAL A 182 8.86 -3.38 -13.72
CA VAL A 182 9.71 -4.37 -14.37
C VAL A 182 9.45 -4.27 -15.87
N THR A 183 10.44 -3.75 -16.59
CA THR A 183 10.44 -3.86 -18.06
C THR A 183 10.77 -5.30 -18.37
N GLN A 184 9.93 -5.98 -19.16
CA GLN A 184 10.37 -7.18 -19.83
C GLN A 184 11.43 -6.71 -20.83
N ASP A 185 12.70 -6.91 -20.50
CA ASP A 185 13.72 -6.95 -21.54
C ASP A 185 13.32 -8.13 -22.41
N HIS A 186 12.78 -7.88 -23.60
CA HIS A 186 12.72 -8.90 -24.63
C HIS A 186 14.16 -9.38 -24.77
N PRO A 187 14.47 -10.68 -24.57
CA PRO A 187 15.73 -11.20 -25.01
C PRO A 187 15.81 -10.82 -26.50
N ASN A 188 16.83 -10.05 -26.83
CA ASN A 188 17.11 -9.69 -28.20
C ASN A 188 16.96 -10.92 -29.06
N ASP A 189 16.11 -10.84 -30.07
CA ASP A 189 16.18 -11.67 -31.25
C ASP A 189 17.55 -11.40 -31.89
N GLY A 190 18.56 -12.07 -31.32
CA GLY A 190 19.90 -12.11 -31.86
C GLY A 190 19.88 -13.04 -33.06
N ASN A 191 19.86 -12.47 -34.24
CA ASN A 191 20.41 -13.08 -35.43
C ASN A 191 21.92 -12.99 -35.41
#